data_c13e6017999307f489fb16f39b64ccf8
#
_entry.id   c13e6017999307f489fb16f39b64ccf8
#
_cell.length_a   1.000
_cell.length_b   1.000
_cell.length_c   1.000
_cell.angle_alpha   90.00
_cell.angle_beta   90.00
_cell.angle_gamma   90.00
#
_symmetry.space_group_name_H-M   'P 1'
#
loop_
_entity.id
_entity.type
_entity.pdbx_description
1 polymer ?
#
loop_
_entity_poly.entity_id
_entity_poly.type
_entity_poly.pdbx_seq_one_letter_code
_entity_poly.pdbx_strand_id
1 'polypeptide(L)'
;MFNFKKTNKIIKDIDELIGKIDEGALVFKSGVKNYLYDAPEQFNENLQAMTHLENQSSELRRSIERALYTHSLMSEIRGDVLNLLEYMETLVRTMKRYLFQY
;
A
#
# COMPACT_ATOMS: atom_id res chain seq x y z
N MET A 1 5.05 -28.09 4.58
CA MET A 1 5.25 -28.41 3.15
C MET A 1 5.03 -27.17 2.30
N PHE A 2 5.87 -26.96 1.34
CA PHE A 2 5.82 -25.80 0.45
C PHE A 2 4.68 -25.94 -0.56
N ASN A 3 3.81 -24.94 -0.68
CA ASN A 3 2.69 -24.94 -1.63
C ASN A 3 2.89 -23.82 -2.65
N PHE A 4 3.23 -24.19 -3.88
CA PHE A 4 3.55 -23.24 -4.94
C PHE A 4 2.38 -22.31 -5.30
N LYS A 5 1.16 -22.83 -5.35
CA LYS A 5 -0.03 -22.02 -5.68
C LYS A 5 -0.23 -20.89 -4.64
N LYS A 6 -0.13 -21.24 -3.36
CA LYS A 6 -0.33 -20.30 -2.28
C LYS A 6 0.82 -19.30 -2.20
N THR A 7 2.06 -19.78 -2.43
CA THR A 7 3.23 -18.92 -2.48
C THR A 7 3.12 -17.93 -3.63
N ASN A 8 2.69 -18.37 -4.80
CA ASN A 8 2.50 -17.50 -5.96
C ASN A 8 1.44 -16.44 -5.70
N LYS A 9 0.36 -16.80 -4.99
CA LYS A 9 -0.66 -15.83 -4.62
C LYS A 9 -0.10 -14.77 -3.68
N ILE A 10 0.70 -15.17 -2.70
CA ILE A 10 1.34 -14.22 -1.77
C ILE A 10 2.26 -13.27 -2.54
N ILE A 11 3.07 -13.79 -3.45
CA ILE A 11 3.97 -12.98 -4.28
C ILE A 11 3.17 -12.01 -5.13
N LYS A 12 2.08 -12.46 -5.73
CA LYS A 12 1.21 -11.61 -6.53
C LYS A 12 0.60 -10.48 -5.70
N ASP A 13 0.14 -10.80 -4.49
CA ASP A 13 -0.46 -9.80 -3.61
C ASP A 13 0.59 -8.78 -3.12
N ILE A 14 1.82 -9.22 -2.86
CA ILE A 14 2.92 -8.31 -2.52
C ILE A 14 3.22 -7.38 -3.69
N ASP A 15 3.27 -7.93 -4.90
CA ASP A 15 3.51 -7.15 -6.12
C ASP A 15 2.41 -6.11 -6.32
N GLU A 16 1.16 -6.50 -6.07
CA GLU A 16 0.02 -5.59 -6.14
C GLU A 16 0.13 -4.47 -5.10
N LEU A 17 0.58 -4.80 -3.88
CA LEU A 17 0.81 -3.81 -2.83
C LEU A 17 1.89 -2.81 -3.23
N ILE A 18 2.98 -3.28 -3.83
CA ILE A 18 4.03 -2.41 -4.36
C ILE A 18 3.45 -1.48 -5.43
N GLY A 19 2.57 -2.00 -6.29
CA GLY A 19 1.87 -1.20 -7.30
C GLY A 19 1.04 -0.09 -6.68
N LYS A 20 0.40 -0.33 -5.51
CA LYS A 20 -0.35 0.71 -4.81
C LYS A 20 0.54 1.82 -4.29
N ILE A 21 1.76 1.50 -3.88
CA ILE A 21 2.73 2.52 -3.47
C ILE A 21 3.12 3.39 -4.67
N ASP A 22 3.36 2.78 -5.82
CA ASP A 22 3.69 3.51 -7.05
C ASP A 22 2.54 4.44 -7.46
N GLU A 23 1.31 3.94 -7.43
CA GLU A 23 0.13 4.76 -7.69
C GLU A 23 0.02 5.91 -6.69
N GLY A 24 0.28 5.63 -5.42
CA GLY A 24 0.27 6.63 -4.35
C GLY A 24 1.27 7.74 -4.61
N ALA A 25 2.47 7.39 -5.05
CA ALA A 25 3.49 8.39 -5.37
C ALA A 25 3.05 9.31 -6.50
N LEU A 26 2.41 8.76 -7.54
CA LEU A 26 1.89 9.55 -8.66
C LEU A 26 0.75 10.46 -8.21
N VAL A 27 -0.17 9.96 -7.41
CA VAL A 27 -1.29 10.75 -6.87
C VAL A 27 -0.76 11.85 -5.95
N PHE A 28 0.23 11.54 -5.13
CA PHE A 28 0.86 12.52 -4.25
C PHE A 28 1.49 13.66 -5.06
N LYS A 29 2.26 13.31 -6.09
CA LYS A 29 2.88 14.30 -6.97
C LYS A 29 1.83 15.18 -7.65
N SER A 30 0.77 14.58 -8.17
CA SER A 30 -0.33 15.30 -8.79
C SER A 30 -1.04 16.21 -7.78
N GLY A 31 -1.24 15.71 -6.56
CA GLY A 31 -1.87 16.48 -5.49
C GLY A 31 -1.09 17.72 -5.11
N VAL A 32 0.22 17.59 -4.96
CA VAL A 32 1.10 18.73 -4.67
C VAL A 32 1.01 19.77 -5.78
N LYS A 33 1.06 19.33 -7.03
CA LYS A 33 0.92 20.23 -8.18
C LYS A 33 -0.42 20.94 -8.17
N ASN A 34 -1.50 20.23 -7.97
CA ASN A 34 -2.85 20.79 -7.98
C ASN A 34 -3.05 21.78 -6.83
N TYR A 35 -2.43 21.53 -5.68
CA TYR A 35 -2.43 22.48 -4.59
C TYR A 35 -1.68 23.77 -4.96
N LEU A 36 -0.48 23.64 -5.54
CA LEU A 36 0.34 24.78 -5.89
C LEU A 36 -0.25 25.60 -7.03
N TYR A 37 -0.96 24.98 -7.95
CA TYR A 37 -1.62 25.68 -9.07
C TYR A 37 -3.04 26.13 -8.75
N ASP A 38 -3.46 25.99 -7.49
CA ASP A 38 -4.78 26.41 -7.03
C ASP A 38 -5.91 25.75 -7.83
N ALA A 39 -5.84 24.43 -7.92
CA ALA A 39 -6.84 23.61 -8.58
C ALA A 39 -7.60 22.77 -7.54
N PRO A 40 -8.54 23.37 -6.78
CA PRO A 40 -9.14 22.73 -5.60
C PRO A 40 -9.97 21.49 -5.93
N GLU A 41 -10.66 21.45 -7.05
CA GLU A 41 -11.45 20.28 -7.43
C GLU A 41 -10.57 19.08 -7.72
N GLN A 42 -9.51 19.29 -8.49
CA GLN A 42 -8.54 18.26 -8.81
C GLN A 42 -7.77 17.81 -7.56
N PHE A 43 -7.44 18.77 -6.69
CA PHE A 43 -6.79 18.44 -5.42
C PHE A 43 -7.68 17.54 -4.56
N ASN A 44 -8.98 17.85 -4.50
CA ASN A 44 -9.92 17.00 -3.75
C ASN A 44 -10.01 15.59 -4.32
N GLU A 45 -9.97 15.45 -5.65
CA GLU A 45 -9.91 14.14 -6.29
C GLU A 45 -8.65 13.37 -5.87
N ASN A 46 -7.52 14.05 -5.74
CA ASN A 46 -6.28 13.44 -5.26
C ASN A 46 -6.43 12.94 -3.82
N LEU A 47 -7.09 13.72 -2.94
CA LEU A 47 -7.33 13.30 -1.57
C LEU A 47 -8.20 12.03 -1.51
N GLN A 48 -9.23 11.98 -2.34
CA GLN A 48 -10.10 10.80 -2.42
C GLN A 48 -9.34 9.58 -2.94
N ALA A 49 -8.51 9.77 -3.97
CA ALA A 49 -7.69 8.70 -4.52
C ALA A 49 -6.70 8.16 -3.48
N MET A 50 -6.06 9.03 -2.70
CA MET A 50 -5.14 8.61 -1.65
C MET A 50 -5.85 7.81 -0.56
N THR A 51 -7.06 8.24 -0.18
CA THR A 51 -7.86 7.50 0.80
C THR A 51 -8.19 6.10 0.30
N HIS A 52 -8.56 5.99 -0.96
CA HIS A 52 -8.87 4.70 -1.57
C HIS A 52 -7.64 3.79 -1.63
N LEU A 53 -6.49 4.34 -2.02
CA LEU A 53 -5.23 3.59 -2.07
C LEU A 53 -4.81 3.11 -0.69
N GLU A 54 -4.97 3.93 0.35
CA GLU A 54 -4.66 3.51 1.71
C GLU A 54 -5.54 2.33 2.13
N ASN A 55 -6.84 2.41 1.85
CA ASN A 55 -7.77 1.33 2.18
C ASN A 55 -7.41 0.04 1.45
N GLN A 56 -7.10 0.12 0.15
CA GLN A 56 -6.67 -1.04 -0.63
C GLN A 56 -5.37 -1.63 -0.11
N SER A 57 -4.41 -0.78 0.26
CA SER A 57 -3.12 -1.21 0.81
C SER A 57 -3.32 -1.94 2.14
N SER A 58 -4.18 -1.43 2.99
CA SER A 58 -4.49 -2.07 4.28
C SER A 58 -5.13 -3.45 4.08
N GLU A 59 -6.05 -3.57 3.13
CA GLU A 59 -6.69 -4.86 2.82
C GLU A 59 -5.69 -5.87 2.28
N LEU A 60 -4.83 -5.45 1.37
CA LEU A 60 -3.77 -6.31 0.82
C LEU A 60 -2.82 -6.77 1.92
N ARG A 61 -2.38 -5.86 2.78
CA ARG A 61 -1.50 -6.20 3.89
C ARG A 61 -2.13 -7.24 4.79
N ARG A 62 -3.39 -7.05 5.18
CA ARG A 62 -4.09 -8.01 6.04
C ARG A 62 -4.24 -9.37 5.37
N SER A 63 -4.55 -9.39 4.07
CA SER A 63 -4.66 -10.62 3.31
C SER A 63 -3.33 -11.38 3.26
N ILE A 64 -2.25 -10.67 3.02
CA ILE A 64 -0.90 -11.26 2.97
C ILE A 64 -0.51 -11.79 4.34
N GLU A 65 -0.77 -11.02 5.40
CA GLU A 65 -0.48 -11.46 6.78
C GLU A 65 -1.21 -12.75 7.12
N ARG A 66 -2.51 -12.83 6.81
CA ARG A 66 -3.28 -14.05 7.05
C ARG A 66 -2.71 -15.25 6.31
N ALA A 67 -2.32 -15.03 5.05
CA ALA A 67 -1.73 -16.10 4.25
C ALA A 67 -0.39 -16.57 4.82
N LEU A 68 0.43 -15.64 5.29
CA LEU A 68 1.73 -15.95 5.90
C LEU A 68 1.57 -16.76 7.20
N TYR A 69 0.56 -16.43 8.01
CA TYR A 69 0.30 -17.18 9.23
C TYR A 69 -0.33 -18.54 8.97
N THR A 70 -1.13 -18.64 7.91
CA THR A 70 -1.81 -19.90 7.56
C THR A 70 -0.86 -20.90 6.92
N HIS A 71 0.14 -20.41 6.19
CA HIS A 71 1.09 -21.27 5.49
C HIS A 71 2.43 -21.26 6.21
N SER A 72 2.93 -22.47 6.48
CA SER A 72 4.12 -22.71 7.30
C SER A 72 5.38 -22.13 6.65
N LEU A 73 5.56 -20.82 6.76
CA LEU A 73 6.83 -20.18 6.45
C LEU A 73 7.70 -20.18 7.70
N MET A 74 9.00 -20.18 7.51
CA MET A 74 9.94 -20.04 8.63
C MET A 74 9.64 -18.74 9.36
N SER A 75 9.53 -18.79 10.69
CA SER A 75 9.11 -17.66 11.49
C SER A 75 10.00 -16.40 11.30
N GLU A 76 11.29 -16.60 11.04
CA GLU A 76 12.21 -15.51 10.79
C GLU A 76 11.87 -14.75 9.50
N ILE A 77 11.64 -15.50 8.41
CA ILE A 77 11.27 -14.91 7.12
C ILE A 77 9.92 -14.23 7.23
N ARG A 78 8.98 -14.88 7.93
CA ARG A 78 7.65 -14.33 8.13
C ARG A 78 7.71 -12.98 8.85
N GLY A 79 8.53 -12.88 9.90
CA GLY A 79 8.71 -11.64 10.64
C GLY A 79 9.25 -10.52 9.77
N ASP A 80 10.26 -10.83 8.96
CA ASP A 80 10.85 -9.85 8.04
C ASP A 80 9.85 -9.35 7.01
N VAL A 81 9.06 -10.26 6.44
CA VAL A 81 8.03 -9.90 5.46
C VAL A 81 6.95 -9.03 6.10
N LEU A 82 6.51 -9.37 7.32
CA LEU A 82 5.51 -8.59 8.03
C LEU A 82 6.00 -7.16 8.30
N ASN A 83 7.25 -7.00 8.69
CA ASN A 83 7.85 -5.69 8.89
C ASN A 83 7.89 -4.88 7.60
N LEU A 84 8.25 -5.52 6.48
CA LEU A 84 8.28 -4.86 5.18
C LEU A 84 6.87 -4.39 4.77
N LEU A 85 5.86 -5.23 4.96
CA LEU A 85 4.47 -4.89 4.65
C LEU A 85 3.99 -3.69 5.46
N GLU A 86 4.37 -3.62 6.74
CA GLU A 86 4.04 -2.49 7.59
C GLU A 86 4.68 -1.20 7.08
N TYR A 87 5.93 -1.27 6.64
CA TYR A 87 6.60 -0.13 6.02
C TYR A 87 5.88 0.36 4.77
N MET A 88 5.47 -0.57 3.92
CA MET A 88 4.77 -0.25 2.67
C MET A 88 3.45 0.48 2.95
N GLU A 89 2.66 -0.02 3.90
CA GLU A 89 1.41 0.63 4.28
C GLU A 89 1.66 2.01 4.88
N THR A 90 2.71 2.12 5.70
CA THR A 90 3.09 3.39 6.33
C THR A 90 3.45 4.44 5.28
N LEU A 91 4.10 4.05 4.18
CA LEU A 91 4.42 4.98 3.10
C LEU A 91 3.15 5.59 2.49
N VAL A 92 2.16 4.77 2.17
CA VAL A 92 0.90 5.25 1.60
C VAL A 92 0.16 6.15 2.60
N ARG A 93 0.10 5.73 3.85
CA ARG A 93 -0.54 6.50 4.92
C ARG A 93 0.15 7.85 5.12
N THR A 94 1.47 7.87 5.04
CA THR A 94 2.26 9.10 5.19
C THR A 94 1.99 10.07 4.06
N MET A 95 1.95 9.58 2.82
CA MET A 95 1.62 10.42 1.66
C MET A 95 0.22 11.02 1.80
N LYS A 96 -0.76 10.21 2.18
CA LYS A 96 -2.12 10.69 2.43
C LYS A 96 -2.13 11.79 3.49
N ARG A 97 -1.44 11.55 4.61
CA ARG A 97 -1.40 12.50 5.72
C ARG A 97 -0.83 13.84 5.29
N TYR A 98 0.25 13.83 4.51
CA TYR A 98 0.86 15.08 4.03
C TYR A 98 -0.08 15.84 3.09
N LEU A 99 -0.77 15.16 2.20
CA LEU A 99 -1.75 15.83 1.33
C LEU A 99 -2.89 16.44 2.14
N PHE A 100 -3.38 15.75 3.16
CA PHE A 100 -4.47 16.25 3.99
C PHE A 100 -4.09 17.43 4.87
N GLN A 101 -2.80 17.70 5.05
CA GLN A 101 -2.33 18.88 5.79
C GLN A 101 -2.40 20.17 4.97
N TYR A 102 -2.45 20.05 3.66
CA TYR A 102 -2.61 21.22 2.80
C TYR A 102 -4.09 21.59 2.74
#